data_65ad10db245d86a95a7e853d78be2b78
#
_entry.id   65ad10db245d86a95a7e853d78be2b78
#
_cell.length_a   1.000
_cell.length_b   1.000
_cell.length_c   1.000
_cell.angle_alpha   90.00
_cell.angle_beta   90.00
_cell.angle_gamma   90.00
#
_symmetry.space_group_name_H-M   'P 1'
#
loop_
_entity.id
_entity.type
_entity.pdbx_description
1 polymer ?
#
loop_
_entity_poly.entity_id
_entity_poly.type
_entity_poly.pdbx_seq_one_letter_code
_entity_poly.pdbx_strand_id
1 'polypeptide(L)' 'MKTVPVVLDSIGKIKDFVNAVSQFKCDFDLVSGRYVIDAKSIMGIFSLDLSKPVDLMIHSDDTDTVDRICEILKPYTV' A
#
# COMPACT_ATOMS: atom_id res chain seq x y z
N MET A 1 5.83 -8.78 -9.73
CA MET A 1 5.24 -7.53 -9.23
C MET A 1 3.72 -7.59 -9.33
N LYS A 2 3.03 -7.11 -8.33
CA LYS A 2 1.57 -7.13 -8.30
C LYS A 2 1.04 -5.76 -7.92
N THR A 3 -0.08 -5.36 -8.53
CA THR A 3 -0.76 -4.10 -8.22
C THR A 3 -2.15 -4.40 -7.68
N VAL A 4 -2.49 -3.82 -6.52
CA VAL A 4 -3.80 -3.98 -5.91
C VAL A 4 -4.34 -2.61 -5.49
N PRO A 5 -5.64 -2.34 -5.69
CA PRO A 5 -6.24 -1.09 -5.23
C PRO A 5 -6.50 -1.14 -3.72
N VAL A 6 -6.14 -0.05 -3.03
CA VAL A 6 -6.37 0.07 -1.58
C VAL A 6 -7.09 1.36 -1.26
N VAL A 7 -7.88 1.35 -0.19
CA VAL A 7 -8.60 2.51 0.32
C VAL A 7 -7.98 2.90 1.66
N LEU A 8 -7.47 4.13 1.73
CA LEU A 8 -6.81 4.67 2.92
C LEU A 8 -7.52 5.95 3.35
N ASP A 9 -8.76 5.83 3.77
CA ASP A 9 -9.67 6.95 3.99
C ASP A 9 -9.71 7.46 5.44
N SER A 10 -8.81 7.00 6.29
CA SER A 10 -8.69 7.50 7.66
C SER A 10 -7.25 7.44 8.13
N ILE A 11 -6.92 8.29 9.10
CA ILE A 11 -5.56 8.32 9.70
C ILE A 11 -5.23 6.97 10.33
N GLY A 12 -6.20 6.35 11.00
CA GLY A 12 -5.99 5.04 11.61
C GLY A 12 -5.65 3.97 10.59
N LYS A 13 -6.37 3.93 9.46
CA LYS A 13 -6.08 3.00 8.38
C LYS A 13 -4.69 3.23 7.79
N ILE A 14 -4.30 4.50 7.62
CA ILE A 14 -2.99 4.83 7.07
C ILE A 14 -1.88 4.32 7.97
N LYS A 15 -2.00 4.55 9.29
CA LYS A 15 -1.01 4.08 10.25
C LYS A 15 -0.90 2.56 10.27
N ASP A 16 -2.04 1.88 10.31
CA ASP A 16 -2.07 0.42 10.31
C ASP A 16 -1.50 -0.14 9.03
N PHE A 17 -1.83 0.46 7.89
CA PHE A 17 -1.30 0.07 6.59
C PHE A 17 0.22 0.20 6.54
N VAL A 18 0.77 1.34 6.97
CA VAL A 18 2.22 1.56 6.98
C VAL A 18 2.92 0.54 7.88
N ASN A 19 2.35 0.26 9.05
CA ASN A 19 2.90 -0.77 9.95
C ASN A 19 2.89 -2.14 9.29
N ALA A 20 1.82 -2.48 8.58
CA ALA A 20 1.69 -3.78 7.93
C ALA A 20 2.74 -3.95 6.81
N VAL A 21 2.86 -2.97 5.90
CA VAL A 21 3.82 -3.09 4.80
C VAL A 21 5.27 -2.98 5.26
N SER A 22 5.51 -2.28 6.37
CA SER A 22 6.86 -2.12 6.93
C SER A 22 7.44 -3.42 7.50
N GLN A 23 6.61 -4.43 7.73
CA GLN A 23 7.07 -5.74 8.19
C GLN A 23 7.74 -6.56 7.09
N PHE A 24 7.56 -6.18 5.85
CA PHE A 24 8.13 -6.89 4.70
C PHE A 24 9.35 -6.17 4.18
N LYS A 25 10.33 -6.94 3.68
CA LYS A 25 11.60 -6.39 3.18
C LYS A 25 11.47 -5.84 1.77
N CYS A 26 10.50 -6.31 0.99
CA CYS A 26 10.33 -5.83 -0.37
C CYS A 26 9.83 -4.38 -0.38
N ASP A 27 10.01 -3.72 -1.51
CA ASP A 27 9.57 -2.34 -1.68
C ASP A 27 8.10 -2.30 -2.09
N PHE A 28 7.43 -1.22 -1.69
CA PHE A 28 6.04 -0.94 -2.05
C PHE A 28 5.93 0.51 -2.51
N ASP A 29 5.17 0.73 -3.57
CA ASP A 29 4.83 2.08 -4.02
C ASP A 29 3.33 2.26 -4.01
N LEU A 30 2.88 3.48 -3.72
CA LEU A 30 1.50 3.90 -3.92
C LEU A 30 1.45 4.84 -5.11
N VAL A 31 0.54 4.56 -6.03
CA VAL A 31 0.37 5.33 -7.26
C VAL A 31 -1.00 5.98 -7.23
N SER A 32 -1.02 7.30 -7.39
CA SER A 32 -2.25 8.09 -7.49
C SER A 32 -2.07 9.10 -8.63
N GLY A 33 -2.72 8.83 -9.77
CA GLY A 33 -2.55 9.67 -10.95
C GLY A 33 -1.10 9.70 -11.40
N ARG A 34 -0.47 10.88 -11.31
CA ARG A 34 0.93 11.08 -11.70
C ARG A 34 1.92 10.86 -10.56
N TYR A 35 1.42 10.67 -9.35
CA TYR A 35 2.27 10.58 -8.17
C TYR A 35 2.59 9.14 -7.86
N VAL A 36 3.87 8.87 -7.63
CA VAL A 36 4.37 7.58 -7.16
C VAL A 36 5.18 7.85 -5.91
N ILE A 37 4.76 7.27 -4.79
CA ILE A 37 5.43 7.48 -3.51
C ILE A 37 5.73 6.14 -2.85
N ASP A 38 6.70 6.14 -1.93
CA ASP A 38 7.01 4.97 -1.13
C ASP A 38 5.85 4.71 -0.15
N ALA A 39 5.26 3.51 -0.23
CA ALA A 39 4.12 3.14 0.62
C ALA A 39 4.51 3.03 2.10
N LYS A 40 5.78 2.96 2.43
CA LYS A 40 6.27 2.95 3.82
C LYS A 40 6.44 4.36 4.38
N SER A 41 6.25 5.39 3.57
CA SER A 41 6.38 6.78 3.99
C SER A 41 5.01 7.36 4.33
N ILE A 42 4.74 7.50 5.62
CA ILE A 42 3.44 8.04 6.07
C ILE A 42 3.23 9.48 5.59
N MET A 43 4.31 10.29 5.56
CA MET A 43 4.20 11.67 5.08
C MET A 43 3.92 11.74 3.59
N GLY A 44 4.51 10.83 2.81
CA GLY A 44 4.22 10.74 1.38
C GLY A 44 2.76 10.38 1.13
N ILE A 45 2.21 9.46 1.92
CA ILE A 45 0.81 9.05 1.78
C ILE A 45 -0.12 10.24 2.01
N PHE A 46 0.15 11.08 3.01
CA PHE A 46 -0.67 12.26 3.28
C PHE A 46 -0.65 13.29 2.15
N SER A 47 0.31 13.21 1.23
CA SER A 47 0.34 14.11 0.07
C SER A 47 -0.58 13.67 -1.07
N LEU A 48 -1.15 12.47 -1.00
CA LEU A 48 -2.02 11.94 -2.04
C LEU A 48 -3.47 12.32 -1.81
N ASP A 49 -4.26 12.27 -2.89
CA ASP A 49 -5.72 12.37 -2.79
C ASP A 49 -6.26 11.01 -2.34
N LEU A 50 -6.61 10.92 -1.06
CA LEU A 50 -7.08 9.69 -0.45
C LEU A 50 -8.59 9.54 -0.47
N SER A 51 -9.31 10.44 -1.14
CA SER A 51 -10.76 10.33 -1.33
C SER A 51 -11.14 9.20 -2.30
N LYS A 52 -10.17 8.68 -3.03
CA LYS A 52 -10.34 7.61 -4.01
C LYS A 52 -9.37 6.47 -3.71
N PRO A 53 -9.66 5.25 -4.19
CA PRO A 53 -8.68 4.17 -4.09
C PRO A 53 -7.37 4.55 -4.78
N VAL A 54 -6.26 4.11 -4.20
CA VAL A 54 -4.94 4.29 -4.80
C VAL A 54 -4.35 2.91 -5.09
N ASP A 55 -3.46 2.83 -6.06
CA ASP A 55 -2.87 1.55 -6.46
C ASP A 55 -1.62 1.26 -5.63
N LEU A 56 -1.60 0.11 -4.99
CA LEU A 56 -0.41 -0.38 -4.29
C LEU A 56 0.36 -1.30 -5.24
N MET A 57 1.61 -0.95 -5.51
CA MET A 57 2.53 -1.78 -6.29
C MET A 57 3.45 -2.54 -5.35
N ILE A 58 3.35 -3.86 -5.39
CA ILE A 58 4.17 -4.75 -4.57
C ILE A 58 5.35 -5.23 -5.41
N HIS A 59 6.55 -4.80 -5.05
CA HIS A 59 7.77 -5.13 -5.79
C HIS A 59 8.37 -6.42 -5.28
N SER A 60 7.70 -7.53 -5.54
CA SER A 60 8.18 -8.86 -5.19
C SER A 60 7.69 -9.86 -6.23
N ASP A 61 8.57 -10.79 -6.61
CA ASP A 61 8.23 -11.90 -7.50
C ASP A 61 8.03 -13.21 -6.74
N ASP A 62 8.22 -13.20 -5.41
CA ASP A 62 7.98 -14.37 -4.57
C ASP A 62 6.48 -14.53 -4.33
N THR A 63 5.88 -15.54 -4.94
CA THR A 63 4.45 -15.79 -4.88
C THR A 63 3.96 -15.94 -3.44
N ASP A 64 4.70 -16.68 -2.60
CA ASP A 64 4.30 -16.89 -1.20
C ASP A 64 4.29 -15.57 -0.43
N THR A 65 5.30 -14.72 -0.64
CA THR A 65 5.37 -13.41 -0.01
C THR A 65 4.22 -12.52 -0.45
N VAL A 66 3.95 -12.48 -1.76
CA VAL A 66 2.85 -11.67 -2.31
C VAL A 66 1.50 -12.13 -1.76
N ASP A 67 1.29 -13.45 -1.67
CA ASP A 67 0.04 -13.99 -1.13
C ASP A 67 -0.15 -13.60 0.34
N ARG A 68 0.90 -13.64 1.14
CA ARG A 68 0.86 -13.22 2.55
C ARG A 68 0.56 -11.73 2.68
N ILE A 69 1.19 -10.91 1.83
CA ILE A 69 0.93 -9.47 1.81
C ILE A 69 -0.53 -9.21 1.49
N CYS A 70 -1.07 -9.84 0.44
CA CYS A 70 -2.46 -9.64 0.04
C CYS A 70 -3.42 -10.06 1.14
N GLU A 71 -3.12 -11.14 1.87
CA GLU A 71 -3.95 -11.59 2.98
C GLU A 71 -3.98 -10.57 4.12
N ILE A 72 -2.82 -10.04 4.47
CA ILE A 72 -2.71 -9.02 5.53
C ILE A 72 -3.41 -7.73 5.14
N LEU A 73 -3.37 -7.36 3.86
CA LEU A 73 -3.92 -6.11 3.36
C LEU A 73 -5.40 -6.18 2.96
N LYS A 74 -6.03 -7.34 3.12
CA LYS A 74 -7.46 -7.51 2.82
C LYS A 74 -8.35 -6.40 3.37
N PRO A 75 -8.19 -5.95 4.63
CA PRO A 75 -9.06 -4.89 5.16
C PRO A 75 -8.95 -3.56 4.42
N TYR A 76 -7.89 -3.34 3.67
CA TYR A 76 -7.65 -2.10 2.94
C TYR A 76 -7.98 -2.20 1.45
N THR A 77 -8.13 -3.40 0.91
CA THR A 77 -8.38 -3.59 -0.52
C THR A 77 -9.85 -3.34 -0.86
N VAL A 78 -10.06 -2.92 -2.09
CA VAL A 78 -11.41 -2.65 -2.63
C VAL A 78 -12.05 -3.95 -3.11
#